data_698e519196472318193bc4f5cf109dbd
#
_entry.id   698e519196472318193bc4f5cf109dbd
#
_cell.length_a   1.000
_cell.length_b   1.000
_cell.length_c   1.000
_cell.angle_alpha   90.00
_cell.angle_beta   90.00
_cell.angle_gamma   90.00
#
_symmetry.space_group_name_H-M   'P 1'
#
loop_
_entity.id
_entity.type
_entity.pdbx_description
1 polymer ?
#
loop_
_entity_poly.entity_id
_entity_poly.type
_entity_poly.pdbx_seq_one_letter_code
_entity_poly.pdbx_strand_id
1 'polypeptide(L)'
;IVNMKEIRTKKKIFRLWAVMVCVIALCAGCAKTDFEEELLYGTWYCADYEGGFYYTFNQDHSGSYRDTNGDGKTYTWTLSDQYLDITVKGSGVNVAAIETYVIESLSANKLVWYDQNDPSRTKYTYTK
;
A
#
# COMPACT_ATOMS: atom_id res chain seq x y z
N ILE A 1 -51.08 28.60 -6.74
CA ILE A 1 -50.54 28.68 -8.14
C ILE A 1 -49.05 29.04 -8.16
N VAL A 2 -48.63 29.84 -7.21
CA VAL A 2 -47.20 30.23 -7.11
C VAL A 2 -46.31 29.07 -6.69
N ASN A 3 -46.86 28.10 -5.97
CA ASN A 3 -46.10 26.99 -5.39
C ASN A 3 -45.64 25.91 -6.38
N MET A 4 -46.20 25.83 -7.58
CA MET A 4 -45.80 24.84 -8.59
C MET A 4 -44.42 25.08 -9.16
N LYS A 5 -43.98 26.33 -9.34
CA LYS A 5 -42.65 26.67 -9.81
C LYS A 5 -41.56 26.41 -8.75
N GLU A 6 -41.85 26.68 -7.49
CA GLU A 6 -40.95 26.39 -6.37
C GLU A 6 -40.76 24.88 -6.15
N ILE A 7 -41.82 24.09 -6.26
CA ILE A 7 -41.75 22.63 -6.15
C ILE A 7 -40.92 22.02 -7.27
N ARG A 8 -41.02 22.54 -8.50
CA ARG A 8 -40.22 22.09 -9.63
C ARG A 8 -38.73 22.42 -9.45
N THR A 9 -38.43 23.58 -8.90
CA THR A 9 -37.05 24.00 -8.61
C THR A 9 -36.42 23.15 -7.51
N LYS A 10 -37.14 22.86 -6.45
CA LYS A 10 -36.69 21.95 -5.37
C LYS A 10 -36.44 20.53 -5.87
N LYS A 11 -37.30 20.00 -6.75
CA LYS A 11 -37.12 18.69 -7.37
C LYS A 11 -35.87 18.63 -8.28
N LYS A 12 -35.57 19.68 -9.02
CA LYS A 12 -34.37 19.77 -9.83
C LYS A 12 -33.10 19.81 -8.99
N ILE A 13 -33.08 20.56 -7.90
CA ILE A 13 -31.96 20.64 -6.97
C ILE A 13 -31.74 19.29 -6.30
N PHE A 14 -32.78 18.59 -5.90
CA PHE A 14 -32.70 17.26 -5.28
C PHE A 14 -32.11 16.22 -6.25
N ARG A 15 -32.49 16.24 -7.53
CA ARG A 15 -31.93 15.38 -8.58
C ARG A 15 -30.45 15.63 -8.82
N LEU A 16 -30.02 16.88 -8.82
CA LEU A 16 -28.60 17.26 -8.94
C LEU A 16 -27.78 16.74 -7.75
N TRP A 17 -28.33 16.82 -6.55
CA TRP A 17 -27.69 16.26 -5.35
C TRP A 17 -27.56 14.75 -5.41
N ALA A 18 -28.61 14.05 -5.82
CA ALA A 18 -28.60 12.61 -5.96
C ALA A 18 -27.56 12.11 -6.98
N VAL A 19 -27.45 12.81 -8.12
CA VAL A 19 -26.45 12.50 -9.16
C VAL A 19 -25.03 12.75 -8.63
N MET A 20 -24.82 13.84 -7.89
CA MET A 20 -23.50 14.17 -7.33
C MET A 20 -23.06 13.15 -6.27
N VAL A 21 -23.96 12.69 -5.43
CA VAL A 21 -23.70 11.63 -4.44
C VAL A 21 -23.37 10.30 -5.13
N CYS A 22 -24.07 9.94 -6.20
CA CYS A 22 -23.77 8.74 -6.98
C CYS A 22 -22.40 8.79 -7.66
N VAL A 23 -21.98 9.94 -8.17
CA VAL A 23 -20.66 10.13 -8.78
C VAL A 23 -19.54 9.97 -7.74
N ILE A 24 -19.72 10.54 -6.55
CA ILE A 24 -18.76 10.38 -5.45
C ILE A 24 -18.68 8.91 -5.00
N ALA A 25 -19.80 8.22 -4.88
CA ALA A 25 -19.83 6.81 -4.53
C ALA A 25 -19.17 5.92 -5.59
N LEU A 26 -19.35 6.22 -6.88
CA LEU A 26 -18.69 5.52 -7.97
C LEU A 26 -17.17 5.77 -7.99
N CYS A 27 -16.71 6.99 -7.73
CA CYS A 27 -15.29 7.31 -7.60
C CYS A 27 -14.65 6.61 -6.39
N ALA A 28 -15.35 6.51 -5.27
CA ALA A 28 -14.88 5.78 -4.09
C ALA A 28 -14.82 4.26 -4.33
N GLY A 29 -15.74 3.69 -5.12
CA GLY A 29 -15.74 2.28 -5.50
C GLY A 29 -14.71 1.92 -6.58
N CYS A 30 -14.24 2.90 -7.35
CA CYS A 30 -13.20 2.76 -8.38
C CYS A 30 -11.81 3.17 -7.87
N ALA A 31 -11.67 3.62 -6.61
CA ALA A 31 -10.38 3.95 -6.03
C ALA A 31 -9.54 2.68 -5.97
N LYS A 32 -8.61 2.54 -6.90
CA LYS A 32 -7.51 1.59 -6.79
C LYS A 32 -6.77 1.89 -5.49
N THR A 33 -6.32 0.85 -4.80
CA THR A 33 -5.49 0.97 -3.61
C THR A 33 -4.08 1.39 -4.02
N ASP A 34 -3.94 2.63 -4.51
CA ASP A 34 -2.62 3.22 -4.75
C ASP A 34 -2.12 3.78 -3.43
N PHE A 35 -1.03 3.21 -2.93
CA PHE A 35 -0.37 3.73 -1.74
C PHE A 35 0.64 4.79 -2.14
N GLU A 36 0.73 5.85 -1.35
CA GLU A 36 1.75 6.88 -1.52
C GLU A 36 3.12 6.32 -1.17
N GLU A 37 4.02 6.34 -2.13
CA GLU A 37 5.37 5.78 -2.00
C GLU A 37 6.15 6.42 -0.85
N GLU A 38 5.96 7.72 -0.62
CA GLU A 38 6.63 8.45 0.46
C GLU A 38 6.34 7.88 1.86
N LEU A 39 5.17 7.28 2.04
CA LEU A 39 4.83 6.64 3.31
C LEU A 39 5.70 5.42 3.60
N LEU A 40 6.24 4.78 2.55
CA LEU A 40 7.09 3.61 2.68
C LEU A 40 8.52 3.96 3.12
N TYR A 41 9.00 5.16 2.81
CA TYR A 41 10.39 5.55 3.12
C TYR A 41 10.70 5.45 4.61
N GLY A 42 11.86 4.91 4.93
CA GLY A 42 12.36 4.77 6.30
C GLY A 42 12.58 3.32 6.70
N THR A 43 12.74 3.10 7.98
CA THR A 43 13.03 1.78 8.56
C THR A 43 11.81 1.23 9.28
N TRP A 44 11.41 0.02 8.92
CA TRP A 44 10.25 -0.69 9.42
C TRP A 44 10.69 -1.92 10.21
N TYR A 45 10.10 -2.10 11.39
CA TYR A 45 10.39 -3.22 12.29
C TYR A 45 9.20 -4.19 12.37
N CYS A 46 9.48 -5.47 12.23
CA CYS A 46 8.52 -6.56 12.41
C CYS A 46 8.88 -7.37 13.65
N ALA A 47 7.96 -7.43 14.62
CA ALA A 47 8.09 -8.23 15.82
C ALA A 47 7.40 -9.60 15.73
N ASP A 48 6.68 -9.87 14.66
CA ASP A 48 5.85 -11.09 14.49
C ASP A 48 6.69 -12.36 14.34
N TYR A 49 7.98 -12.21 14.12
CA TYR A 49 8.91 -13.31 14.00
C TYR A 49 9.86 -13.35 15.20
N GLU A 50 10.22 -14.56 15.63
CA GLU A 50 11.15 -14.77 16.72
C GLU A 50 12.48 -14.05 16.45
N GLY A 51 12.81 -13.05 17.28
CA GLY A 51 13.97 -12.20 17.11
C GLY A 51 13.75 -10.89 16.34
N GLY A 52 12.66 -10.78 15.57
CA GLY A 52 12.36 -9.57 14.79
C GLY A 52 13.30 -9.32 13.62
N PHE A 53 12.89 -8.43 12.75
CA PHE A 53 13.71 -7.99 11.60
C PHE A 53 13.31 -6.60 11.12
N TYR A 54 14.20 -5.97 10.36
CA TYR A 54 14.04 -4.61 9.85
C TYR A 54 14.11 -4.58 8.32
N TYR A 55 13.21 -3.81 7.73
CA TYR A 55 13.29 -3.40 6.32
C TYR A 55 13.51 -1.90 6.24
N THR A 56 14.45 -1.46 5.45
CA THR A 56 14.69 -0.04 5.15
C THR A 56 14.40 0.23 3.69
N PHE A 57 13.59 1.24 3.42
CA PHE A 57 13.26 1.70 2.07
C PHE A 57 13.76 3.12 1.90
N ASN A 58 14.70 3.32 0.99
CA ASN A 58 15.28 4.63 0.68
C ASN A 58 14.55 5.26 -0.52
N GLN A 59 14.53 6.58 -0.57
CA GLN A 59 13.89 7.35 -1.62
C GLN A 59 14.46 7.06 -3.01
N ASP A 60 15.73 6.65 -3.12
CA ASP A 60 16.39 6.27 -4.37
C ASP A 60 16.05 4.86 -4.85
N HIS A 61 15.08 4.20 -4.23
CA HIS A 61 14.65 2.82 -4.48
C HIS A 61 15.67 1.75 -4.11
N SER A 62 16.68 2.10 -3.35
CA SER A 62 17.53 1.13 -2.64
C SER A 62 16.93 0.79 -1.28
N GLY A 63 17.36 -0.28 -0.68
CA GLY A 63 16.95 -0.67 0.64
C GLY A 63 17.82 -1.76 1.23
N SER A 64 17.50 -2.12 2.47
CA SER A 64 18.19 -3.17 3.20
C SER A 64 17.24 -3.93 4.12
N TYR A 65 17.50 -5.21 4.25
CA TYR A 65 16.92 -6.08 5.23
C TYR A 65 17.99 -6.45 6.26
N ARG A 66 17.61 -6.51 7.52
CA ARG A 66 18.49 -6.95 8.60
C ARG A 66 17.69 -7.65 9.68
N ASP A 67 18.18 -8.79 10.12
CA ASP A 67 17.66 -9.47 11.31
C ASP A 67 18.37 -8.97 12.58
N THR A 68 17.94 -9.45 13.75
CA THR A 68 18.53 -9.06 15.04
C THR A 68 19.91 -9.68 15.28
N ASN A 69 20.32 -10.67 14.50
CA ASN A 69 21.67 -11.26 14.56
C ASN A 69 22.68 -10.45 13.74
N GLY A 70 22.24 -9.43 13.01
CA GLY A 70 23.09 -8.60 12.16
C GLY A 70 23.23 -9.11 10.74
N ASP A 71 22.65 -10.26 10.41
CA ASP A 71 22.60 -10.75 9.03
C ASP A 71 21.63 -9.92 8.21
N GLY A 72 22.07 -9.56 7.01
CA GLY A 72 21.28 -8.69 6.18
C GLY A 72 21.55 -8.81 4.70
N LYS A 73 20.69 -8.16 3.94
CA LYS A 73 20.76 -8.08 2.47
C LYS A 73 20.47 -6.65 2.05
N THR A 74 21.10 -6.25 0.95
CA THR A 74 20.72 -5.04 0.22
C THR A 74 19.84 -5.41 -0.97
N TYR A 75 18.94 -4.53 -1.33
CA TYR A 75 17.99 -4.75 -2.42
C TYR A 75 17.67 -3.45 -3.15
N THR A 76 17.02 -3.57 -4.28
CA THR A 76 16.29 -2.49 -4.92
C THR A 76 14.80 -2.82 -4.85
N TRP A 77 13.96 -1.80 -4.86
CA TRP A 77 12.51 -1.99 -4.73
C TRP A 77 11.73 -1.08 -5.66
N THR A 78 10.53 -1.51 -6.02
CA THR A 78 9.55 -0.72 -6.76
C THR A 78 8.17 -0.95 -6.16
N LEU A 79 7.36 0.10 -6.12
CA LEU A 79 5.97 0.05 -5.68
C LEU A 79 5.07 0.39 -6.86
N SER A 80 4.14 -0.50 -7.17
CA SER A 80 3.14 -0.31 -8.22
C SER A 80 1.78 -0.75 -7.69
N ASP A 81 0.83 0.16 -7.59
CA ASP A 81 -0.46 -0.06 -6.94
C ASP A 81 -0.26 -0.54 -5.50
N GLN A 82 -0.64 -1.78 -5.20
CA GLN A 82 -0.43 -2.42 -3.90
C GLN A 82 0.74 -3.42 -3.90
N TYR A 83 1.43 -3.57 -5.02
CA TYR A 83 2.49 -4.57 -5.19
C TYR A 83 3.86 -3.95 -4.96
N LEU A 84 4.58 -4.49 -4.00
CA LEU A 84 5.96 -4.12 -3.67
C LEU A 84 6.89 -5.22 -4.16
N ASP A 85 7.69 -4.90 -5.17
CA ASP A 85 8.72 -5.80 -5.69
C ASP A 85 10.06 -5.48 -5.04
N ILE A 86 10.65 -6.47 -4.39
CA ILE A 86 11.98 -6.39 -3.79
C ILE A 86 12.91 -7.29 -4.59
N THR A 87 13.95 -6.69 -5.19
CA THR A 87 14.93 -7.40 -5.99
C THR A 87 16.25 -7.51 -5.24
N VAL A 88 16.62 -8.73 -4.86
CA VAL A 88 17.87 -9.03 -4.16
C VAL A 88 18.88 -9.56 -5.17
N LYS A 89 20.07 -8.97 -5.21
CA LYS A 89 21.19 -9.52 -5.98
C LYS A 89 21.82 -10.66 -5.21
N GLY A 90 21.83 -11.85 -5.80
CA GLY A 90 22.55 -12.99 -5.24
C GLY A 90 24.05 -12.76 -5.30
N SER A 91 24.77 -13.09 -4.23
CA SER A 91 26.22 -13.11 -4.22
C SER A 91 26.74 -14.28 -5.10
N GLY A 92 27.41 -13.95 -6.19
CA GLY A 92 28.09 -14.95 -7.03
C GLY A 92 27.28 -15.60 -8.14
N VAL A 93 26.00 -15.25 -8.32
CA VAL A 93 25.15 -15.72 -9.42
C VAL A 93 24.48 -14.51 -10.05
N ASN A 94 24.49 -14.43 -11.37
CA ASN A 94 23.89 -13.33 -12.13
C ASN A 94 22.34 -13.33 -12.12
N VAL A 95 21.71 -14.03 -11.19
CA VAL A 95 20.26 -14.16 -11.11
C VAL A 95 19.77 -13.33 -9.92
N ALA A 96 19.08 -12.24 -10.21
CA ALA A 96 18.36 -11.47 -9.20
C ALA A 96 17.11 -12.26 -8.76
N ALA A 97 16.92 -12.45 -7.46
CA ALA A 97 15.69 -12.98 -6.91
C ALA A 97 14.70 -11.83 -6.69
N ILE A 98 13.49 -11.97 -7.22
CA ILE A 98 12.42 -10.99 -7.05
C ILE A 98 11.39 -11.57 -6.08
N GLU A 99 11.14 -10.85 -4.99
CA GLU A 99 10.09 -11.15 -4.03
C GLU A 99 9.00 -10.09 -4.16
N THR A 100 7.75 -10.51 -4.37
CA THR A 100 6.62 -9.59 -4.48
C THR A 100 5.74 -9.72 -3.25
N TYR A 101 5.54 -8.60 -2.58
CA TYR A 101 4.64 -8.47 -1.42
C TYR A 101 3.39 -7.67 -1.81
N VAL A 102 2.25 -8.08 -1.27
CA VAL A 102 1.00 -7.35 -1.44
C VAL A 102 0.75 -6.52 -0.19
N ILE A 103 0.74 -5.20 -0.35
CA ILE A 103 0.47 -4.27 0.75
C ILE A 103 -1.03 -4.19 0.97
N GLU A 104 -1.48 -4.51 2.18
CA GLU A 104 -2.88 -4.35 2.58
C GLU A 104 -3.14 -3.01 3.26
N SER A 105 -2.15 -2.50 4.00
CA SER A 105 -2.28 -1.26 4.76
C SER A 105 -0.94 -0.56 4.83
N LEU A 106 -0.94 0.73 4.61
CA LEU A 106 0.25 1.59 4.72
C LEU A 106 -0.17 2.95 5.27
N SER A 107 0.41 3.32 6.40
CA SER A 107 0.27 4.63 7.02
C SER A 107 1.63 5.14 7.46
N ALA A 108 1.68 6.30 8.10
CA ALA A 108 2.94 6.89 8.55
C ALA A 108 3.74 6.00 9.52
N ASN A 109 3.07 5.11 10.26
CA ASN A 109 3.69 4.29 11.31
C ASN A 109 3.30 2.80 11.29
N LYS A 110 2.49 2.37 10.33
CA LYS A 110 2.04 0.98 10.24
C LYS A 110 2.02 0.50 8.79
N LEU A 111 2.61 -0.67 8.57
CA LEU A 111 2.64 -1.36 7.28
C LEU A 111 2.21 -2.81 7.51
N VAL A 112 1.27 -3.28 6.70
CA VAL A 112 0.83 -4.68 6.71
C VAL A 112 0.95 -5.23 5.30
N TRP A 113 1.66 -6.34 5.14
CA TRP A 113 1.78 -7.02 3.86
C TRP A 113 1.78 -8.54 4.01
N TYR A 114 1.62 -9.24 2.91
CA TYR A 114 1.81 -10.67 2.80
C TYR A 114 2.58 -11.00 1.51
N ASP A 115 3.26 -12.15 1.49
CA ASP A 115 3.96 -12.64 0.29
C ASP A 115 2.94 -13.09 -0.74
N GLN A 116 3.04 -12.60 -1.96
CA GLN A 116 2.15 -12.97 -3.07
C GLN A 116 2.15 -14.48 -3.33
N ASN A 117 3.28 -15.15 -3.13
CA ASN A 117 3.45 -16.58 -3.37
C ASN A 117 3.07 -17.45 -2.18
N ASP A 118 2.72 -16.88 -1.04
CA ASP A 118 2.27 -17.62 0.14
C ASP A 118 0.78 -17.99 -0.01
N PRO A 119 0.42 -19.29 -0.18
CA PRO A 119 -0.98 -19.70 -0.28
C PRO A 119 -1.79 -19.40 0.99
N SER A 120 -1.14 -19.35 2.15
CA SER A 120 -1.77 -19.04 3.44
C SER A 120 -2.02 -17.55 3.63
N ARG A 121 -1.41 -16.69 2.83
CA ARG A 121 -1.45 -15.23 2.94
C ARG A 121 -1.16 -14.74 4.37
N THR A 122 -0.09 -15.28 4.96
CA THR A 122 0.35 -14.89 6.30
C THR A 122 0.73 -13.41 6.29
N LYS A 123 0.07 -12.64 7.14
CA LYS A 123 0.28 -11.20 7.23
C LYS A 123 1.39 -10.87 8.20
N TYR A 124 2.22 -9.93 7.80
CA TYR A 124 3.28 -9.36 8.63
C TYR A 124 2.97 -7.90 8.89
N THR A 125 3.03 -7.51 10.16
CA THR A 125 2.78 -6.14 10.61
C THR A 125 4.10 -5.49 10.99
N TYR A 126 4.35 -4.33 10.40
CA TYR A 126 5.55 -3.53 10.62
C TYR A 126 5.18 -2.21 11.27
N THR A 127 6.06 -1.74 12.13
CA THR A 127 5.97 -0.42 12.77
C THR A 127 7.22 0.39 12.50
N LYS A 128 7.07 1.72 12.56
CA LYS A 128 8.14 2.68 12.30
C LYS A 128 8.55 3.39 13.57
#